data_072159f89f51d5aaac2579fefbd34644
#
_entry.id   072159f89f51d5aaac2579fefbd34644
#
_cell.length_a   1.000
_cell.length_b   1.000
_cell.length_c   1.000
_cell.angle_alpha   90.00
_cell.angle_beta   90.00
_cell.angle_gamma   90.00
#
_symmetry.space_group_name_H-M   'P 1'
#
loop_
_entity.id
_entity.type
_entity.pdbx_description
1 polymer ?
#
loop_
_entity_poly.entity_id
_entity_poly.type
_entity_poly.pdbx_seq_one_letter_code
_entity_poly.pdbx_strand_id
1 'polypeptide(L)'
;MSVEGILLTIGGYLSGSIPTGVILAKLFGTKDIRQEGSGNIGATNVYRVLGKGLGALTLVGDVLKGIIPVMLACTLAGDELWIAVVAFVTFLGHLFPVFLRFRGGKGVATALGIFLVIAPLMVPLAIISFVLVAMKWRYVSLGSLTASALMPIFLCVAGYPIVYVNLSLAMGCLIFYRHRGNIKRLREGSEKEISKA
;
A
#
# COMPACT_ATOMS: atom_id res chain seq x y z
N MET A 1 -22.45 -16.94 4.47
CA MET A 1 -21.94 -15.64 3.98
C MET A 1 -23.10 -14.66 4.02
N SER A 2 -22.99 -13.57 4.77
CA SER A 2 -24.02 -12.52 4.74
C SER A 2 -23.92 -11.72 3.44
N VAL A 3 -25.05 -11.23 2.94
CA VAL A 3 -25.09 -10.36 1.75
C VAL A 3 -24.22 -9.11 1.97
N GLU A 4 -24.21 -8.58 3.19
CA GLU A 4 -23.40 -7.42 3.59
C GLU A 4 -21.90 -7.70 3.43
N GLY A 5 -21.42 -8.87 3.89
CA GLY A 5 -20.01 -9.25 3.74
C GLY A 5 -19.57 -9.36 2.27
N ILE A 6 -20.44 -9.87 1.39
CA ILE A 6 -20.19 -9.93 -0.04
C ILE A 6 -20.10 -8.52 -0.63
N LEU A 7 -21.04 -7.64 -0.30
CA LEU A 7 -21.06 -6.25 -0.79
C LEU A 7 -19.83 -5.47 -0.33
N LEU A 8 -19.43 -5.63 0.94
CA LEU A 8 -18.21 -5.02 1.49
C LEU A 8 -16.95 -5.51 0.78
N THR A 9 -16.88 -6.81 0.46
CA THR A 9 -15.74 -7.39 -0.25
C THR A 9 -15.63 -6.83 -1.68
N ILE A 10 -16.73 -6.79 -2.42
CA ILE A 10 -16.78 -6.22 -3.78
C ILE A 10 -16.45 -4.72 -3.73
N GLY A 11 -17.07 -3.97 -2.82
CA GLY A 11 -16.82 -2.55 -2.63
C GLY A 11 -15.37 -2.25 -2.25
N GLY A 12 -14.78 -3.08 -1.38
CA GLY A 12 -13.37 -3.02 -1.01
C GLY A 12 -12.44 -3.19 -2.21
N TYR A 13 -12.69 -4.21 -3.05
CA TYR A 13 -11.91 -4.40 -4.27
C TYR A 13 -12.02 -3.22 -5.24
N LEU A 14 -13.22 -2.73 -5.47
CA LEU A 14 -13.45 -1.61 -6.39
C LEU A 14 -12.81 -0.32 -5.85
N SER A 15 -12.95 -0.04 -4.55
CA SER A 15 -12.28 1.09 -3.88
C SER A 15 -10.76 0.96 -4.00
N GLY A 16 -10.19 -0.20 -3.66
CA GLY A 16 -8.77 -0.49 -3.81
C GLY A 16 -8.28 -0.30 -5.24
N SER A 17 -9.12 -0.61 -6.23
CA SER A 17 -8.80 -0.50 -7.66
C SER A 17 -8.74 0.95 -8.18
N ILE A 18 -9.20 1.96 -7.42
CA ILE A 18 -9.13 3.36 -7.82
C ILE A 18 -7.65 3.76 -7.98
N PRO A 19 -7.20 4.12 -9.20
CA PRO A 19 -5.80 4.41 -9.47
C PRO A 19 -5.50 5.89 -9.22
N THR A 20 -5.44 6.32 -7.97
CA THR A 20 -5.32 7.71 -7.53
C THR A 20 -4.24 8.48 -8.29
N GLY A 21 -3.02 7.93 -8.36
CA GLY A 21 -1.91 8.59 -9.05
C GLY A 21 -2.13 8.78 -10.54
N VAL A 22 -2.80 7.82 -11.22
CA VAL A 22 -3.13 7.95 -12.65
C VAL A 22 -4.22 8.99 -12.86
N ILE A 23 -5.23 9.02 -11.98
CA ILE A 23 -6.31 10.02 -12.05
C ILE A 23 -5.73 11.42 -11.87
N LEU A 24 -4.93 11.64 -10.81
CA LEU A 24 -4.30 12.93 -10.56
C LEU A 24 -3.35 13.35 -11.70
N ALA A 25 -2.60 12.41 -12.26
CA ALA A 25 -1.74 12.68 -13.40
C ALA A 25 -2.54 13.11 -14.64
N LYS A 26 -3.71 12.53 -14.89
CA LYS A 26 -4.58 12.94 -16.00
C LYS A 26 -5.25 14.29 -15.79
N LEU A 27 -5.61 14.63 -14.54
CA LEU A 27 -6.30 15.87 -14.24
C LEU A 27 -5.35 17.08 -14.17
N PHE A 28 -4.13 16.90 -13.66
CA PHE A 28 -3.21 17.99 -13.32
C PHE A 28 -1.84 17.85 -13.99
N GLY A 29 -1.58 16.73 -14.63
CA GLY A 29 -0.30 16.45 -15.28
C GLY A 29 -0.47 16.33 -16.80
N THR A 30 0.64 16.52 -17.50
CA THR A 30 0.70 16.38 -18.96
C THR A 30 1.29 15.04 -19.40
N LYS A 31 1.78 14.22 -18.43
CA LYS A 31 2.52 13.00 -18.71
C LYS A 31 1.85 11.75 -18.12
N ASP A 32 1.89 10.65 -18.85
CA ASP A 32 1.46 9.35 -18.33
C ASP A 32 2.55 8.76 -17.43
N ILE A 33 2.30 8.78 -16.10
CA ILE A 33 3.23 8.28 -15.08
C ILE A 33 3.63 6.81 -15.26
N ARG A 34 2.86 6.04 -16.06
CA ARG A 34 3.17 4.63 -16.37
C ARG A 34 4.31 4.49 -17.38
N GLN A 35 4.61 5.54 -18.14
CA GLN A 35 5.70 5.61 -19.12
C GLN A 35 6.90 6.40 -18.60
N GLU A 36 6.75 7.06 -17.44
CA GLU A 36 7.76 7.96 -16.89
C GLU A 36 8.33 7.46 -15.55
N GLY A 37 9.54 7.87 -15.23
CA GLY A 37 10.19 7.59 -13.96
C GLY A 37 10.47 6.10 -13.73
N SER A 38 9.73 5.48 -12.80
CA SER A 38 9.78 4.03 -12.55
C SER A 38 8.64 3.26 -13.22
N GLY A 39 7.74 3.95 -13.90
CA GLY A 39 6.52 3.38 -14.49
C GLY A 39 5.46 2.93 -13.46
N ASN A 40 5.69 3.16 -12.17
CA ASN A 40 4.74 2.78 -11.12
C ASN A 40 3.68 3.87 -10.90
N ILE A 41 2.44 3.47 -10.61
CA ILE A 41 1.32 4.40 -10.37
C ILE A 41 1.30 5.02 -8.97
N GLY A 42 2.17 4.58 -8.04
CA GLY A 42 2.16 5.01 -6.65
C GLY A 42 2.85 6.34 -6.38
N ALA A 43 2.64 6.88 -5.19
CA ALA A 43 3.05 8.20 -4.73
C ALA A 43 4.51 8.57 -5.01
N THR A 44 5.46 7.66 -4.82
CA THR A 44 6.89 7.92 -5.04
C THR A 44 7.21 8.22 -6.51
N ASN A 45 6.55 7.56 -7.46
CA ASN A 45 6.74 7.85 -8.87
C ASN A 45 6.05 9.14 -9.27
N VAL A 46 4.82 9.37 -8.79
CA VAL A 46 4.09 10.63 -9.00
C VAL A 46 4.90 11.82 -8.45
N TYR A 47 5.46 11.69 -7.25
CA TYR A 47 6.36 12.69 -6.68
C TYR A 47 7.55 13.02 -7.60
N ARG A 48 8.20 12.00 -8.16
CA ARG A 48 9.37 12.17 -9.05
C ARG A 48 9.03 12.83 -10.40
N VAL A 49 7.86 12.53 -10.93
CA VAL A 49 7.45 12.96 -12.29
C VAL A 49 6.65 14.27 -12.26
N LEU A 50 5.77 14.41 -11.28
CA LEU A 50 4.79 15.50 -11.22
C LEU A 50 4.96 16.41 -9.97
N GLY A 51 5.95 16.14 -9.12
CA GLY A 51 6.29 16.97 -7.98
C GLY A 51 5.60 16.61 -6.67
N LYS A 52 5.98 17.38 -5.61
CA LYS A 52 5.64 17.08 -4.20
C LYS A 52 4.13 17.05 -3.95
N GLY A 53 3.39 18.01 -4.48
CA GLY A 53 1.95 18.13 -4.21
C GLY A 53 1.14 16.94 -4.71
N LEU A 54 1.32 16.56 -5.98
CA LEU A 54 0.60 15.42 -6.56
C LEU A 54 1.07 14.07 -5.98
N GLY A 55 2.35 13.97 -5.60
CA GLY A 55 2.87 12.82 -4.86
C GLY A 55 2.21 12.64 -3.51
N ALA A 56 2.06 13.74 -2.74
CA ALA A 56 1.39 13.73 -1.44
C ALA A 56 -0.11 13.41 -1.57
N LEU A 57 -0.81 14.02 -2.53
CA LEU A 57 -2.22 13.72 -2.81
C LEU A 57 -2.42 12.24 -3.22
N THR A 58 -1.50 11.68 -4.02
CA THR A 58 -1.53 10.26 -4.36
C THR A 58 -1.35 9.38 -3.12
N LEU A 59 -0.42 9.74 -2.22
CA LEU A 59 -0.21 9.02 -0.96
C LEU A 59 -1.48 9.03 -0.11
N VAL A 60 -2.06 10.21 0.09
CA VAL A 60 -3.31 10.36 0.88
C VAL A 60 -4.44 9.54 0.28
N GLY A 61 -4.69 9.64 -1.02
CA GLY A 61 -5.75 8.87 -1.68
C GLY A 61 -5.52 7.35 -1.62
N ASP A 62 -4.26 6.90 -1.77
CA ASP A 62 -3.93 5.48 -1.65
C ASP A 62 -4.03 4.95 -0.20
N VAL A 63 -3.81 5.80 0.81
CA VAL A 63 -4.06 5.48 2.23
C VAL A 63 -5.57 5.45 2.50
N LEU A 64 -6.32 6.47 2.07
CA LEU A 64 -7.76 6.55 2.30
C LEU A 64 -8.54 5.39 1.69
N LYS A 65 -8.17 4.92 0.50
CA LYS A 65 -8.82 3.75 -0.09
C LYS A 65 -8.52 2.44 0.67
N GLY A 66 -7.49 2.42 1.53
CA GLY A 66 -7.25 1.35 2.48
C GLY A 66 -8.07 1.51 3.77
N ILE A 67 -8.16 2.75 4.28
CA ILE A 67 -8.90 3.06 5.51
C ILE A 67 -10.41 2.82 5.34
N ILE A 68 -11.02 3.43 4.33
CA ILE A 68 -12.48 3.53 4.21
C ILE A 68 -13.15 2.14 4.17
N PRO A 69 -12.76 1.20 3.29
CA PRO A 69 -13.42 -0.12 3.24
C PRO A 69 -13.23 -0.93 4.53
N VAL A 70 -12.06 -0.82 5.17
CA VAL A 70 -11.77 -1.57 6.39
C VAL A 70 -12.52 -0.98 7.59
N MET A 71 -12.64 0.35 7.69
CA MET A 71 -13.51 0.98 8.69
C MET A 71 -14.97 0.54 8.55
N LEU A 72 -15.49 0.50 7.32
CA LEU A 72 -16.84 -0.01 7.06
C LEU A 72 -16.97 -1.48 7.44
N ALA A 73 -15.97 -2.30 7.19
CA ALA A 73 -15.98 -3.71 7.62
C ALA A 73 -15.97 -3.83 9.15
N CYS A 74 -15.19 -3.02 9.86
CA CYS A 74 -15.18 -3.01 11.32
C CYS A 74 -16.54 -2.62 11.91
N THR A 75 -17.25 -1.67 11.29
CA THR A 75 -18.54 -1.18 11.80
C THR A 75 -19.73 -2.07 11.43
N LEU A 76 -19.70 -2.72 10.26
CA LEU A 76 -20.84 -3.44 9.73
C LEU A 76 -20.72 -4.97 9.85
N ALA A 77 -19.50 -5.51 9.74
CA ALA A 77 -19.30 -6.97 9.80
C ALA A 77 -18.92 -7.47 11.20
N GLY A 78 -18.15 -6.70 11.98
CA GLY A 78 -17.75 -7.01 13.37
C GLY A 78 -16.88 -8.27 13.57
N ASP A 79 -16.75 -9.13 12.58
CA ASP A 79 -15.98 -10.37 12.60
C ASP A 79 -14.57 -10.15 12.03
N GLU A 80 -13.55 -10.57 12.78
CA GLU A 80 -12.14 -10.36 12.43
C GLU A 80 -11.75 -11.00 11.08
N LEU A 81 -12.31 -12.16 10.76
CA LEU A 81 -12.06 -12.83 9.49
C LEU A 81 -12.62 -12.02 8.32
N TRP A 82 -13.85 -11.51 8.45
CA TRP A 82 -14.44 -10.65 7.42
C TRP A 82 -13.70 -9.34 7.25
N ILE A 83 -13.27 -8.71 8.35
CA ILE A 83 -12.43 -7.50 8.30
C ILE A 83 -11.13 -7.81 7.54
N ALA A 84 -10.48 -8.94 7.83
CA ALA A 84 -9.26 -9.36 7.14
C ALA A 84 -9.50 -9.66 5.65
N VAL A 85 -10.62 -10.28 5.29
CA VAL A 85 -10.99 -10.55 3.88
C VAL A 85 -11.18 -9.23 3.12
N VAL A 86 -11.97 -8.30 3.66
CA VAL A 86 -12.19 -6.98 3.03
C VAL A 86 -10.87 -6.22 2.89
N ALA A 87 -10.04 -6.23 3.93
CA ALA A 87 -8.71 -5.61 3.91
C ALA A 87 -7.82 -6.21 2.82
N PHE A 88 -7.75 -7.54 2.74
CA PHE A 88 -6.92 -8.22 1.74
C PHE A 88 -7.41 -7.96 0.31
N VAL A 89 -8.72 -8.03 0.08
CA VAL A 89 -9.31 -7.79 -1.24
C VAL A 89 -9.16 -6.31 -1.66
N THR A 90 -9.28 -5.37 -0.73
CA THR A 90 -8.98 -3.96 -0.96
C THR A 90 -7.52 -3.77 -1.39
N PHE A 91 -6.60 -4.42 -0.69
CA PHE A 91 -5.18 -4.41 -1.03
C PHE A 91 -4.92 -5.02 -2.42
N LEU A 92 -5.55 -6.16 -2.73
CA LEU A 92 -5.48 -6.76 -4.07
C LEU A 92 -5.99 -5.82 -5.15
N GLY A 93 -7.05 -5.04 -4.89
CA GLY A 93 -7.55 -4.01 -5.80
C GLY A 93 -6.46 -3.00 -6.17
N HIS A 94 -5.62 -2.56 -5.22
CA HIS A 94 -4.49 -1.68 -5.53
C HIS A 94 -3.40 -2.37 -6.36
N LEU A 95 -3.11 -3.64 -6.11
CA LEU A 95 -2.07 -4.40 -6.84
C LEU A 95 -2.51 -4.79 -8.25
N PHE A 96 -3.78 -5.14 -8.38
CA PHE A 96 -4.40 -5.67 -9.59
C PHE A 96 -5.71 -4.94 -9.91
N PRO A 97 -5.66 -3.62 -10.16
CA PRO A 97 -6.86 -2.81 -10.35
C PRO A 97 -7.58 -3.17 -11.66
N VAL A 98 -8.88 -3.44 -11.57
CA VAL A 98 -9.72 -3.73 -12.73
C VAL A 98 -9.68 -2.58 -13.76
N PHE A 99 -9.65 -1.34 -13.30
CA PHE A 99 -9.63 -0.14 -14.14
C PHE A 99 -8.31 0.06 -14.92
N LEU A 100 -7.25 -0.66 -14.58
CA LEU A 100 -5.95 -0.61 -15.26
C LEU A 100 -5.53 -1.97 -15.85
N ARG A 101 -6.49 -2.81 -16.23
CA ARG A 101 -6.24 -4.15 -16.78
C ARG A 101 -5.28 -4.95 -15.87
N PHE A 102 -5.52 -4.89 -14.57
CA PHE A 102 -4.77 -5.58 -13.50
C PHE A 102 -3.28 -5.19 -13.37
N ARG A 103 -2.89 -4.02 -13.91
CA ARG A 103 -1.51 -3.48 -13.84
C ARG A 103 -1.45 -2.35 -12.82
N GLY A 104 -1.35 -2.69 -11.53
CA GLY A 104 -1.41 -1.74 -10.41
C GLY A 104 -0.08 -1.36 -9.78
N GLY A 105 -0.19 -0.81 -8.58
CA GLY A 105 0.92 -0.34 -7.75
C GLY A 105 1.59 -1.45 -6.92
N LYS A 106 2.24 -1.05 -5.82
CA LYS A 106 2.96 -1.93 -4.91
C LYS A 106 2.27 -2.18 -3.57
N GLY A 107 1.24 -1.41 -3.26
CA GLY A 107 0.37 -1.63 -2.12
C GLY A 107 0.81 -1.00 -0.80
N VAL A 108 2.01 -0.42 -0.68
CA VAL A 108 2.54 0.05 0.62
C VAL A 108 1.65 1.12 1.27
N ALA A 109 1.20 2.12 0.54
CA ALA A 109 0.32 3.18 1.06
C ALA A 109 -1.06 2.63 1.45
N THR A 110 -1.61 1.72 0.63
CA THR A 110 -2.90 1.07 0.93
C THR A 110 -2.77 0.14 2.14
N ALA A 111 -1.66 -0.60 2.27
CA ALA A 111 -1.35 -1.38 3.47
C ALA A 111 -1.23 -0.50 4.71
N LEU A 112 -0.58 0.65 4.62
CA LEU A 112 -0.53 1.64 5.69
C LEU A 112 -1.95 2.04 6.13
N GLY A 113 -2.83 2.37 5.18
CA GLY A 113 -4.23 2.71 5.48
C GLY A 113 -4.99 1.59 6.17
N ILE A 114 -4.83 0.35 5.71
CA ILE A 114 -5.44 -0.84 6.30
C ILE A 114 -4.99 -1.01 7.76
N PHE A 115 -3.69 -0.95 8.03
CA PHE A 115 -3.17 -1.15 9.38
C PHE A 115 -3.39 0.04 10.31
N LEU A 116 -3.61 1.26 9.79
CA LEU A 116 -4.10 2.39 10.60
C LEU A 116 -5.46 2.11 11.23
N VAL A 117 -6.28 1.26 10.61
CA VAL A 117 -7.57 0.84 11.18
C VAL A 117 -7.42 -0.40 12.07
N ILE A 118 -6.75 -1.46 11.58
CA ILE A 118 -6.67 -2.75 12.28
C ILE A 118 -5.71 -2.70 13.48
N ALA A 119 -4.58 -2.01 13.34
CA ALA A 119 -3.51 -2.01 14.33
C ALA A 119 -2.82 -0.65 14.43
N PRO A 120 -3.55 0.40 14.84
CA PRO A 120 -3.04 1.79 14.84
C PRO A 120 -1.79 1.96 15.70
N LEU A 121 -1.64 1.20 16.78
CA LEU A 121 -0.47 1.27 17.68
C LEU A 121 0.80 0.66 17.07
N MET A 122 0.68 -0.23 16.08
CA MET A 122 1.83 -0.85 15.42
C MET A 122 2.33 -0.02 14.22
N VAL A 123 1.49 0.84 13.68
CA VAL A 123 1.83 1.70 12.53
C VAL A 123 2.99 2.64 12.82
N PRO A 124 3.07 3.34 13.97
CA PRO A 124 4.25 4.16 14.30
C PRO A 124 5.57 3.38 14.24
N LEU A 125 5.60 2.13 14.73
CA LEU A 125 6.80 1.28 14.67
C LEU A 125 7.18 0.94 13.22
N ALA A 126 6.20 0.66 12.38
CA ALA A 126 6.42 0.42 10.95
C ALA A 126 6.92 1.69 10.23
N ILE A 127 6.37 2.86 10.55
CA ILE A 127 6.82 4.15 10.00
C ILE A 127 8.24 4.47 10.46
N ILE A 128 8.54 4.29 11.74
CA ILE A 128 9.89 4.53 12.28
C ILE A 128 10.90 3.61 11.57
N SER A 129 10.60 2.32 11.43
CA SER A 129 11.47 1.38 10.74
C SER A 129 11.67 1.77 9.26
N PHE A 130 10.61 2.18 8.57
CA PHE A 130 10.68 2.71 7.21
C PHE A 130 11.59 3.93 7.14
N VAL A 131 11.38 4.94 8.01
CA VAL A 131 12.11 6.21 7.99
C VAL A 131 13.59 5.98 8.28
N LEU A 132 13.92 5.22 9.33
CA LEU A 132 15.32 4.93 9.71
C LEU A 132 16.08 4.25 8.55
N VAL A 133 15.47 3.27 7.91
CA VAL A 133 16.08 2.57 6.77
C VAL A 133 16.17 3.47 5.55
N ALA A 134 15.10 4.19 5.22
CA ALA A 134 15.08 5.08 4.08
C ALA A 134 16.06 6.27 4.22
N MET A 135 16.24 6.79 5.42
CA MET A 135 17.23 7.85 5.69
C MET A 135 18.67 7.32 5.63
N LYS A 136 18.94 6.16 6.23
CA LYS A 136 20.28 5.57 6.27
C LYS A 136 20.80 5.18 4.88
N TRP A 137 19.99 4.49 4.10
CA TRP A 137 20.39 3.93 2.79
C TRP A 137 19.85 4.72 1.60
N ARG A 138 19.02 5.74 1.83
CA ARG A 138 18.44 6.63 0.82
C ARG A 138 17.52 5.96 -0.21
N TYR A 139 16.98 4.77 0.12
CA TYR A 139 16.06 4.01 -0.75
C TYR A 139 14.67 3.85 -0.12
N VAL A 140 13.64 4.48 -0.75
CA VAL A 140 12.23 4.32 -0.34
C VAL A 140 11.81 2.85 -0.41
N SER A 141 12.27 2.13 -1.45
CA SER A 141 11.93 0.71 -1.64
C SER A 141 12.45 -0.18 -0.50
N LEU A 142 13.67 0.07 -0.02
CA LEU A 142 14.25 -0.68 1.08
C LEU A 142 13.48 -0.42 2.39
N GLY A 143 13.16 0.85 2.69
CA GLY A 143 12.31 1.19 3.84
C GLY A 143 10.94 0.50 3.77
N SER A 144 10.30 0.49 2.58
CA SER A 144 9.00 -0.17 2.38
C SER A 144 9.08 -1.68 2.62
N LEU A 145 10.12 -2.34 2.13
CA LEU A 145 10.35 -3.77 2.33
C LEU A 145 10.58 -4.09 3.80
N THR A 146 11.39 -3.27 4.50
CA THR A 146 11.66 -3.44 5.93
C THR A 146 10.39 -3.29 6.76
N ALA A 147 9.63 -2.23 6.56
CA ALA A 147 8.36 -2.02 7.27
C ALA A 147 7.37 -3.18 7.03
N SER A 148 7.29 -3.67 5.78
CA SER A 148 6.41 -4.79 5.42
C SER A 148 6.86 -6.11 6.07
N ALA A 149 8.16 -6.34 6.21
CA ALA A 149 8.70 -7.53 6.86
C ALA A 149 8.53 -7.51 8.38
N LEU A 150 8.62 -6.33 8.99
CA LEU A 150 8.51 -6.17 10.44
C LEU A 150 7.05 -6.13 10.94
N MET A 151 6.10 -5.74 10.12
CA MET A 151 4.69 -5.61 10.53
C MET A 151 4.11 -6.90 11.14
N PRO A 152 4.26 -8.10 10.53
CA PRO A 152 3.77 -9.33 11.15
C PRO A 152 4.45 -9.64 12.48
N ILE A 153 5.72 -9.29 12.65
CA ILE A 153 6.46 -9.46 13.90
C ILE A 153 5.87 -8.53 14.98
N PHE A 154 5.62 -7.26 14.65
CA PHE A 154 5.01 -6.30 15.59
C PHE A 154 3.63 -6.76 16.02
N LEU A 155 2.78 -7.24 15.11
CA LEU A 155 1.46 -7.77 15.43
C LEU A 155 1.53 -9.01 16.33
N CYS A 156 2.45 -9.94 16.04
CA CYS A 156 2.63 -11.17 16.82
C CYS A 156 3.09 -10.85 18.25
N VAL A 157 4.11 -10.01 18.40
CA VAL A 157 4.66 -9.62 19.71
C VAL A 157 3.64 -8.83 20.54
N ALA A 158 2.81 -8.01 19.89
CA ALA A 158 1.77 -7.23 20.55
C ALA A 158 0.49 -8.04 20.85
N GLY A 159 0.45 -9.35 20.52
CA GLY A 159 -0.69 -10.23 20.82
C GLY A 159 -1.93 -9.99 19.98
N TYR A 160 -1.79 -9.42 18.79
CA TYR A 160 -2.93 -9.27 17.86
C TYR A 160 -3.47 -10.62 17.37
N PRO A 161 -4.77 -10.70 17.04
CA PRO A 161 -5.38 -11.91 16.50
C PRO A 161 -4.57 -12.51 15.33
N ILE A 162 -4.43 -13.83 15.33
CA ILE A 162 -3.62 -14.56 14.32
C ILE A 162 -4.07 -14.28 12.88
N VAL A 163 -5.35 -13.95 12.68
CA VAL A 163 -5.89 -13.61 11.37
C VAL A 163 -5.23 -12.35 10.81
N TYR A 164 -4.93 -11.35 11.64
CA TYR A 164 -4.25 -10.12 11.22
C TYR A 164 -2.75 -10.32 11.01
N VAL A 165 -2.13 -11.22 11.78
CA VAL A 165 -0.74 -11.65 11.55
C VAL A 165 -0.63 -12.31 10.18
N ASN A 166 -1.53 -13.27 9.87
CA ASN A 166 -1.59 -13.95 8.58
C ASN A 166 -1.89 -12.99 7.42
N LEU A 167 -2.81 -12.03 7.62
CA LEU A 167 -3.09 -10.96 6.66
C LEU A 167 -1.82 -10.18 6.34
N SER A 168 -1.08 -9.75 7.38
CA SER A 168 0.14 -8.96 7.20
C SER A 168 1.25 -9.74 6.50
N LEU A 169 1.39 -11.05 6.78
CA LEU A 169 2.31 -11.95 6.07
C LEU A 169 1.95 -12.05 4.59
N ALA A 170 0.68 -12.32 4.27
CA ALA A 170 0.21 -12.43 2.88
C ALA A 170 0.42 -11.13 2.11
N MET A 171 0.08 -9.98 2.72
CA MET A 171 0.31 -8.66 2.11
C MET A 171 1.80 -8.37 1.94
N GLY A 172 2.63 -8.71 2.94
CA GLY A 172 4.08 -8.59 2.90
C GLY A 172 4.68 -9.38 1.75
N CYS A 173 4.34 -10.66 1.59
CA CYS A 173 4.78 -11.48 0.46
C CYS A 173 4.44 -10.85 -0.90
N LEU A 174 3.23 -10.32 -1.05
CA LEU A 174 2.82 -9.64 -2.28
C LEU A 174 3.57 -8.31 -2.48
N ILE A 175 3.84 -7.55 -1.42
CA ILE A 175 4.69 -6.34 -1.49
C ILE A 175 6.09 -6.72 -1.98
N PHE A 176 6.72 -7.76 -1.42
CA PHE A 176 8.02 -8.24 -1.90
C PHE A 176 7.97 -8.65 -3.37
N TYR A 177 6.97 -9.42 -3.78
CA TYR A 177 6.76 -9.78 -5.18
C TYR A 177 6.63 -8.56 -6.09
N ARG A 178 5.84 -7.55 -5.69
CA ARG A 178 5.69 -6.29 -6.46
C ARG A 178 6.94 -5.41 -6.45
N HIS A 179 7.86 -5.63 -5.50
CA HIS A 179 9.16 -4.95 -5.45
C HIS A 179 10.31 -5.73 -6.11
N ARG A 180 10.06 -6.87 -6.79
CA ARG A 180 11.13 -7.69 -7.39
C ARG A 180 12.09 -6.89 -8.28
N GLY A 181 11.58 -5.91 -9.04
CA GLY A 181 12.41 -5.02 -9.85
C GLY A 181 13.28 -4.06 -9.03
N ASN A 182 12.76 -3.58 -7.88
CA ASN A 182 13.55 -2.77 -6.95
C ASN A 182 14.62 -3.62 -6.24
N ILE A 183 14.26 -4.83 -5.82
CA ILE A 183 15.21 -5.76 -5.18
C ILE A 183 16.36 -6.08 -6.13
N LYS A 184 16.06 -6.31 -7.43
CA LYS A 184 17.09 -6.51 -8.44
C LYS A 184 18.02 -5.28 -8.51
N ARG A 185 17.47 -4.07 -8.66
CA ARG A 185 18.26 -2.83 -8.73
C ARG A 185 19.03 -2.53 -7.43
N LEU A 186 18.49 -2.86 -6.27
CA LEU A 186 19.21 -2.73 -5.00
C LEU A 186 20.45 -3.63 -4.95
N ARG A 187 20.34 -4.86 -5.45
CA ARG A 187 21.47 -5.80 -5.54
C ARG A 187 22.53 -5.36 -6.56
N GLU A 188 22.11 -4.71 -7.63
CA GLU A 188 22.97 -4.20 -8.71
C GLU A 188 23.50 -2.78 -8.42
N GLY A 189 23.13 -2.15 -7.30
CA GLY A 189 23.52 -0.77 -6.98
C GLY A 189 22.89 0.31 -7.90
N SER A 190 21.84 -0.05 -8.65
CA SER A 190 21.19 0.82 -9.65
C SER A 190 19.80 1.34 -9.22
N GLU A 191 19.41 1.13 -7.96
CA GLU A 191 18.13 1.64 -7.45
C GLU A 191 18.16 3.16 -7.31
N LYS A 192 17.04 3.81 -7.64
CA LYS A 192 16.91 5.27 -7.57
C LYS A 192 16.86 5.74 -6.13
N GLU A 193 17.82 6.54 -5.73
CA GLU A 193 17.85 7.17 -4.42
C GLU A 193 16.72 8.19 -4.23
N ILE A 194 16.50 8.54 -2.95
CA ILE A 194 15.72 9.72 -2.58
C ILE A 194 16.53 10.93 -3.05
N SER A 195 15.98 11.72 -3.98
CA SER A 195 16.60 12.96 -4.43
C SER A 195 16.88 13.88 -3.23
N LYS A 196 18.06 14.47 -3.19
CA LYS A 196 18.32 15.61 -2.30
C LYS A 196 17.34 16.70 -2.71
N ALA A 197 16.49 17.12 -1.75
CA ALA A 197 15.60 18.26 -1.94
C ALA A 197 16.39 19.54 -2.13
#